data_3f981289d3de788299878fcd9d7797f2
#
_entry.id   3f981289d3de788299878fcd9d7797f2
#
_cell.length_a   1.000
_cell.length_b   1.000
_cell.length_c   1.000
_cell.angle_alpha   90.00
_cell.angle_beta   90.00
_cell.angle_gamma   90.00
#
_symmetry.space_group_name_H-M   'P 1'
#
loop_
_entity.id
_entity.type
_entity.pdbx_description
1 polymer ?
#
loop_
_entity_poly.entity_id
_entity_poly.type
_entity_poly.pdbx_seq_one_letter_code
_entity_poly.pdbx_strand_id
1 'polypeptide(L)'
;DNISSRGRMIDTLWKYCRKNIKGPVLLIDHPVDVSPLAKRKEDNPNLTERYQVLIAGSELGNGYSELNDPIDQANRFAEQAGLREAGDSEAQMHDADFVEALEHGMPPTSGFGLSERLFSFLANKPIRECVLFPLVRPEGLEPKPKDESKK
;
A
#
# COMPACT_ATOMS: atom_id res chain seq x y z
N ASP A 1 -11.40 13.18 9.33
CA ASP A 1 -10.11 12.49 9.22
C ASP A 1 -9.01 13.48 9.53
N ASN A 2 -8.19 13.18 10.53
CA ASN A 2 -7.09 14.04 10.94
C ASN A 2 -5.96 13.88 9.90
N ILE A 3 -5.79 14.86 9.02
CA ILE A 3 -4.73 14.85 8.00
C ILE A 3 -3.44 15.26 8.71
N SER A 4 -2.68 14.27 9.17
CA SER A 4 -1.48 14.48 9.99
C SER A 4 -0.19 14.66 9.18
N SER A 5 -0.19 14.27 7.89
CA SER A 5 1.00 14.34 7.03
C SER A 5 0.64 14.58 5.56
N ARG A 6 1.66 14.99 4.77
CA ARG A 6 1.52 15.14 3.31
C ARG A 6 1.12 13.82 2.63
N GLY A 7 1.72 12.71 3.06
CA GLY A 7 1.38 11.38 2.55
C GLY A 7 -0.09 11.02 2.80
N ARG A 8 -0.63 11.33 3.98
CA ARG A 8 -2.06 11.13 4.29
C ARG A 8 -2.98 11.97 3.44
N MET A 9 -2.59 13.20 3.16
CA MET A 9 -3.37 14.07 2.25
C MET A 9 -3.42 13.47 0.85
N ILE A 10 -2.26 13.04 0.31
CA ILE A 10 -2.16 12.42 -1.01
C ILE A 10 -3.03 11.16 -1.07
N ASP A 11 -2.94 10.27 -0.09
CA ASP A 11 -3.72 9.03 -0.02
C ASP A 11 -5.24 9.31 0.04
N THR A 12 -5.65 10.28 0.85
CA THR A 12 -7.06 10.67 0.97
C THR A 12 -7.61 11.23 -0.35
N LEU A 13 -6.88 12.13 -0.99
CA LEU A 13 -7.26 12.68 -2.30
C LEU A 13 -7.32 11.58 -3.36
N TRP A 14 -6.33 10.68 -3.37
CA TRP A 14 -6.29 9.57 -4.29
C TRP A 14 -7.50 8.64 -4.11
N LYS A 15 -7.82 8.24 -2.87
CA LYS A 15 -9.01 7.43 -2.56
C LYS A 15 -10.31 8.05 -3.06
N TYR A 16 -10.39 9.37 -3.09
CA TYR A 16 -11.53 10.09 -3.66
C TYR A 16 -11.50 10.08 -5.18
N CYS A 17 -10.38 10.45 -5.81
CA CYS A 17 -10.26 10.61 -7.25
C CYS A 17 -10.40 9.28 -8.00
N ARG A 18 -9.84 8.18 -7.49
CA ARG A 18 -9.86 6.88 -8.17
C ARG A 18 -11.25 6.31 -8.44
N LYS A 19 -12.25 6.71 -7.65
CA LYS A 19 -13.65 6.28 -7.84
C LYS A 19 -14.24 6.72 -9.19
N ASN A 20 -13.65 7.73 -9.82
CA ASN A 20 -14.08 8.24 -11.13
C ASN A 20 -13.39 7.51 -12.29
N ILE A 21 -12.42 6.63 -12.02
CA ILE A 21 -11.69 5.87 -13.02
C ILE A 21 -12.50 4.61 -13.36
N LYS A 22 -13.00 4.53 -14.59
CA LYS A 22 -13.89 3.43 -15.02
C LYS A 22 -13.17 2.30 -15.75
N GLY A 23 -12.16 2.62 -16.57
CA GLY A 23 -11.43 1.66 -17.37
C GLY A 23 -10.22 1.05 -16.65
N PRO A 24 -9.52 0.10 -17.29
CA PRO A 24 -8.22 -0.35 -16.82
C PRO A 24 -7.20 0.76 -17.01
N VAL A 25 -6.46 1.10 -15.94
CA VAL A 25 -5.46 2.17 -15.91
C VAL A 25 -4.24 1.70 -15.13
N LEU A 26 -3.06 2.11 -15.57
CA LEU A 26 -1.84 2.05 -14.78
C LEU A 26 -1.59 3.43 -14.17
N LEU A 27 -1.62 3.50 -12.85
CA LEU A 27 -1.14 4.66 -12.11
C LEU A 27 0.35 4.50 -11.91
N ILE A 28 1.14 5.45 -12.38
CA ILE A 28 2.61 5.45 -12.30
C ILE A 28 3.10 6.66 -11.50
N ASP A 29 4.40 6.72 -11.25
CA ASP A 29 5.06 7.90 -10.66
C ASP A 29 4.49 8.31 -9.29
N HIS A 30 4.36 7.33 -8.40
CA HIS A 30 3.90 7.58 -7.05
C HIS A 30 4.89 8.45 -6.27
N PRO A 31 4.42 9.41 -5.46
CA PRO A 31 5.28 10.15 -4.54
C PRO A 31 6.00 9.24 -3.54
N VAL A 32 7.21 9.64 -3.17
CA VAL A 32 8.02 8.92 -2.16
C VAL A 32 7.30 8.83 -0.82
N ASP A 33 6.57 9.89 -0.46
CA ASP A 33 5.80 9.97 0.81
C ASP A 33 4.83 8.81 1.02
N VAL A 34 4.35 8.19 -0.05
CA VAL A 34 3.38 7.07 -0.02
C VAL A 34 3.97 5.76 -0.54
N SER A 35 5.29 5.70 -0.71
CA SER A 35 5.98 4.57 -1.32
C SER A 35 7.30 4.24 -0.62
N PRO A 36 7.29 3.88 0.69
CA PRO A 36 8.49 3.80 1.50
C PRO A 36 9.46 2.68 1.10
N LEU A 37 9.04 1.68 0.32
CA LEU A 37 9.86 0.55 -0.09
C LEU A 37 10.24 0.58 -1.58
N ALA A 38 9.75 1.59 -2.32
CA ALA A 38 9.99 1.67 -3.76
C ALA A 38 11.20 2.56 -4.07
N LYS A 39 11.99 2.15 -5.06
CA LYS A 39 13.16 2.89 -5.55
C LYS A 39 12.72 4.25 -6.12
N ARG A 40 13.52 5.28 -5.87
CA ARG A 40 13.33 6.61 -6.47
C ARG A 40 13.61 6.57 -7.96
N LYS A 41 12.90 7.39 -8.73
CA LYS A 41 13.24 7.63 -10.13
C LYS A 41 14.54 8.43 -10.23
N GLU A 42 15.37 8.10 -11.20
CA GLU A 42 16.64 8.80 -11.44
C GLU A 42 16.43 10.24 -11.91
N ASP A 43 15.42 10.46 -12.75
CA ASP A 43 15.08 11.76 -13.33
C ASP A 43 14.30 12.67 -12.36
N ASN A 44 13.63 12.09 -11.35
CA ASN A 44 12.88 12.84 -10.35
C ASN A 44 12.85 12.10 -8.99
N PRO A 45 13.75 12.44 -8.07
CA PRO A 45 13.86 11.75 -6.78
C PRO A 45 12.68 11.95 -5.82
N ASN A 46 11.70 12.81 -6.15
CA ASN A 46 10.45 12.95 -5.39
C ASN A 46 9.40 11.89 -5.78
N LEU A 47 9.63 11.17 -6.87
CA LEU A 47 8.78 10.11 -7.39
C LEU A 47 9.49 8.76 -7.30
N THR A 48 8.69 7.69 -7.37
CA THR A 48 9.19 6.33 -7.31
C THR A 48 8.89 5.54 -8.57
N GLU A 49 9.69 4.52 -8.84
CA GLU A 49 9.47 3.51 -9.87
C GLU A 49 8.39 2.52 -9.41
N ARG A 50 7.21 3.04 -9.16
CA ARG A 50 6.04 2.28 -8.68
C ARG A 50 4.88 2.44 -9.62
N TYR A 51 4.12 1.38 -9.79
CA TYR A 51 2.85 1.40 -10.51
C TYR A 51 1.76 0.63 -9.78
N GLN A 52 0.53 1.04 -9.98
CA GLN A 52 -0.66 0.31 -9.54
C GLN A 52 -1.56 0.01 -10.73
N VAL A 53 -2.13 -1.18 -10.76
CA VAL A 53 -3.16 -1.58 -11.72
C VAL A 53 -4.52 -1.26 -11.13
N LEU A 54 -5.29 -0.41 -11.82
CA LEU A 54 -6.66 -0.06 -11.44
C LEU A 54 -7.64 -0.59 -12.46
N ILE A 55 -8.72 -1.19 -11.97
CA ILE A 55 -9.86 -1.59 -12.79
C ILE A 55 -11.13 -1.17 -12.04
N ALA A 56 -11.99 -0.42 -12.71
CA ALA A 56 -13.22 0.10 -12.14
C ALA A 56 -13.01 0.84 -10.78
N GLY A 57 -11.97 1.66 -10.69
CA GLY A 57 -11.61 2.42 -9.48
C GLY A 57 -11.05 1.59 -8.33
N SER A 58 -10.82 0.28 -8.54
CA SER A 58 -10.23 -0.61 -7.55
C SER A 58 -8.76 -0.87 -7.86
N GLU A 59 -7.92 -0.81 -6.83
CA GLU A 59 -6.50 -1.18 -6.90
C GLU A 59 -6.39 -2.70 -6.87
N LEU A 60 -6.05 -3.30 -8.00
CA LEU A 60 -5.99 -4.75 -8.17
C LEU A 60 -4.58 -5.29 -8.32
N GLY A 61 -3.61 -4.43 -8.56
CA GLY A 61 -2.21 -4.80 -8.63
C GLY A 61 -1.31 -3.67 -8.16
N ASN A 62 -0.15 -4.02 -7.64
CA ASN A 62 0.87 -3.08 -7.20
C ASN A 62 2.24 -3.68 -7.47
N GLY A 63 3.12 -2.91 -8.10
CA GLY A 63 4.48 -3.32 -8.38
C GLY A 63 5.43 -2.13 -8.35
N TYR A 64 6.69 -2.40 -8.07
CA TYR A 64 7.74 -1.38 -8.04
C TYR A 64 9.12 -2.02 -8.19
N SER A 65 10.08 -1.19 -8.61
CA SER A 65 11.49 -1.49 -8.38
C SER A 65 11.78 -1.39 -6.90
N GLU A 66 12.36 -2.42 -6.33
CA GLU A 66 12.69 -2.48 -4.91
C GLU A 66 13.75 -1.43 -4.57
N LEU A 67 13.58 -0.75 -3.44
CA LEU A 67 14.62 0.11 -2.90
C LEU A 67 15.75 -0.76 -2.37
N ASN A 68 16.90 -0.71 -3.05
CA ASN A 68 18.09 -1.50 -2.72
C ASN A 68 19.25 -0.68 -2.13
N ASP A 69 18.98 0.57 -1.73
CA ASP A 69 19.92 1.42 -1.00
C ASP A 69 19.59 1.35 0.50
N PRO A 70 20.46 0.73 1.34
CA PRO A 70 20.20 0.60 2.77
C PRO A 70 20.16 1.95 3.50
N ILE A 71 20.89 2.96 3.02
CA ILE A 71 20.90 4.30 3.64
C ILE A 71 19.57 5.01 3.39
N ASP A 72 19.09 5.03 2.13
CA ASP A 72 17.77 5.61 1.81
C ASP A 72 16.66 4.86 2.55
N GLN A 73 16.74 3.51 2.63
CA GLN A 73 15.73 2.71 3.34
C GLN A 73 15.71 3.02 4.84
N ALA A 74 16.87 3.11 5.50
CA ALA A 74 16.94 3.47 6.92
C ALA A 74 16.33 4.85 7.19
N ASN A 75 16.62 5.83 6.34
CA ASN A 75 16.06 7.19 6.45
C ASN A 75 14.53 7.17 6.31
N ARG A 76 13.98 6.42 5.36
CA ARG A 76 12.53 6.31 5.17
C ARG A 76 11.85 5.61 6.33
N PHE A 77 12.46 4.58 6.91
CA PHE A 77 11.92 3.93 8.11
C PHE A 77 11.94 4.88 9.31
N ALA A 78 12.98 5.69 9.47
CA ALA A 78 13.02 6.71 10.52
C ALA A 78 11.90 7.76 10.36
N GLU A 79 11.65 8.23 9.14
CA GLU A 79 10.53 9.13 8.83
C GLU A 79 9.17 8.49 9.14
N GLN A 80 8.96 7.24 8.75
CA GLN A 80 7.73 6.49 9.03
C GLN A 80 7.53 6.27 10.53
N ALA A 81 8.59 5.94 11.26
CA ALA A 81 8.54 5.78 12.72
C ALA A 81 8.12 7.10 13.40
N GLY A 82 8.69 8.23 12.98
CA GLY A 82 8.30 9.56 13.48
C GLY A 82 6.82 9.89 13.20
N LEU A 83 6.30 9.55 12.03
CA LEU A 83 4.88 9.70 11.72
C LEU A 83 3.99 8.83 12.63
N ARG A 84 4.44 7.62 12.91
CA ARG A 84 3.72 6.68 13.80
C ARG A 84 3.68 7.20 15.24
N GLU A 85 4.80 7.73 15.76
CA GLU A 85 4.85 8.36 17.07
C GLU A 85 3.94 9.60 17.15
N ALA A 86 3.80 10.32 16.03
CA ALA A 86 2.87 11.43 15.90
C ALA A 86 1.40 11.02 15.77
N GLY A 87 1.08 9.70 15.83
CA GLY A 87 -0.27 9.16 15.84
C GLY A 87 -0.78 8.56 14.51
N ASP A 88 0.09 8.42 13.51
CA ASP A 88 -0.25 7.74 12.26
C ASP A 88 -0.16 6.22 12.41
N SER A 89 -1.29 5.56 12.70
CA SER A 89 -1.34 4.10 12.94
C SER A 89 -1.06 3.25 11.69
N GLU A 90 -1.09 3.83 10.50
CA GLU A 90 -0.80 3.11 9.25
C GLU A 90 0.66 3.30 8.79
N ALA A 91 1.42 4.19 9.44
CA ALA A 91 2.83 4.35 9.17
C ALA A 91 3.61 3.07 9.55
N GLN A 92 4.64 2.74 8.77
CA GLN A 92 5.44 1.54 9.00
C GLN A 92 6.28 1.65 10.25
N MET A 93 6.54 0.52 10.89
CA MET A 93 7.51 0.41 11.98
C MET A 93 8.93 0.39 11.40
N HIS A 94 9.89 0.84 12.19
CA HIS A 94 11.30 0.68 11.87
C HIS A 94 11.65 -0.81 11.89
N ASP A 95 12.28 -1.29 10.81
CA ASP A 95 12.72 -2.68 10.66
C ASP A 95 14.25 -2.68 10.47
N ALA A 96 14.98 -2.86 11.56
CA ALA A 96 16.44 -2.86 11.56
C ALA A 96 17.00 -4.09 10.84
N ASP A 97 16.36 -5.25 11.00
CA ASP A 97 16.79 -6.52 10.40
C ASP A 97 16.68 -6.45 8.86
N PHE A 98 15.64 -5.76 8.36
CA PHE A 98 15.48 -5.52 6.93
C PHE A 98 16.60 -4.62 6.38
N VAL A 99 16.98 -3.55 7.10
CA VAL A 99 18.09 -2.68 6.71
C VAL A 99 19.40 -3.44 6.72
N GLU A 100 19.69 -4.21 7.77
CA GLU A 100 20.87 -5.07 7.86
C GLU A 100 20.94 -6.05 6.67
N ALA A 101 19.82 -6.67 6.30
CA ALA A 101 19.76 -7.56 5.14
C ALA A 101 20.12 -6.81 3.83
N LEU A 102 19.68 -5.57 3.65
CA LEU A 102 20.04 -4.74 2.50
C LEU A 102 21.53 -4.40 2.46
N GLU A 103 22.18 -4.23 3.61
CA GLU A 103 23.63 -3.96 3.72
C GLU A 103 24.49 -5.12 3.19
N HIS A 104 23.97 -6.35 3.21
CA HIS A 104 24.62 -7.51 2.59
C HIS A 104 24.55 -7.50 1.06
N GLY A 105 23.78 -6.60 0.49
CA GLY A 105 23.65 -6.35 -0.94
C GLY A 105 22.37 -6.96 -1.53
N MET A 106 21.62 -6.12 -2.22
CA MET A 106 20.44 -6.51 -2.99
C MET A 106 20.64 -6.09 -4.45
N PRO A 107 20.62 -7.03 -5.43
CA PRO A 107 20.70 -6.67 -6.84
C PRO A 107 19.46 -5.89 -7.28
N PRO A 108 19.50 -5.19 -8.42
CA PRO A 108 18.30 -4.58 -9.00
C PRO A 108 17.20 -5.63 -9.15
N THR A 109 16.08 -5.39 -8.48
CA THR A 109 14.96 -6.32 -8.38
C THR A 109 13.66 -5.55 -8.53
N SER A 110 12.66 -6.17 -9.12
CA SER A 110 11.29 -5.66 -9.12
C SER A 110 10.32 -6.71 -8.64
N GLY A 111 9.30 -6.26 -7.92
CA GLY A 111 8.22 -7.10 -7.42
C GLY A 111 6.88 -6.69 -8.00
N PHE A 112 5.94 -7.64 -8.05
CA PHE A 112 4.55 -7.40 -8.44
C PHE A 112 3.61 -8.25 -7.62
N GLY A 113 2.61 -7.61 -7.00
CA GLY A 113 1.52 -8.28 -6.32
C GLY A 113 0.20 -8.06 -7.05
N LEU A 114 -0.57 -9.14 -7.21
CA LEU A 114 -1.91 -9.10 -7.79
C LEU A 114 -2.93 -9.47 -6.71
N SER A 115 -3.98 -8.66 -6.60
CA SER A 115 -5.06 -8.91 -5.65
C SER A 115 -5.94 -10.08 -6.10
N GLU A 116 -6.25 -10.99 -5.20
CA GLU A 116 -7.24 -12.06 -5.41
C GLU A 116 -8.64 -11.51 -5.78
N ARG A 117 -8.90 -10.23 -5.51
CA ARG A 117 -10.10 -9.54 -5.97
C ARG A 117 -10.26 -9.56 -7.49
N LEU A 118 -9.15 -9.56 -8.25
CA LEU A 118 -9.23 -9.68 -9.70
C LEU A 118 -9.85 -11.01 -10.10
N PHE A 119 -9.43 -12.11 -9.48
CA PHE A 119 -10.00 -13.42 -9.73
C PHE A 119 -11.48 -13.49 -9.36
N SER A 120 -11.82 -12.95 -8.19
CA SER A 120 -13.21 -12.81 -7.72
C SER A 120 -14.08 -12.05 -8.73
N PHE A 121 -13.57 -10.94 -9.24
CA PHE A 121 -14.25 -10.14 -10.26
C PHE A 121 -14.45 -10.91 -11.57
N LEU A 122 -13.40 -11.57 -12.07
CA LEU A 122 -13.47 -12.35 -13.32
C LEU A 122 -14.39 -13.57 -13.19
N ALA A 123 -14.39 -14.22 -12.03
CA ALA A 123 -15.25 -15.35 -11.73
C ALA A 123 -16.71 -14.94 -11.41
N ASN A 124 -16.96 -13.64 -11.25
CA ASN A 124 -18.26 -13.09 -10.81
C ASN A 124 -18.75 -13.77 -9.50
N LYS A 125 -17.84 -13.92 -8.53
CA LYS A 125 -18.12 -14.55 -7.25
C LYS A 125 -17.58 -13.73 -6.08
N PRO A 126 -18.16 -13.85 -4.87
CA PRO A 126 -17.59 -13.27 -3.67
C PRO A 126 -16.16 -13.79 -3.42
N ILE A 127 -15.26 -12.93 -2.94
CA ILE A 127 -13.86 -13.30 -2.69
C ILE A 127 -13.72 -14.53 -1.78
N ARG A 128 -14.63 -14.71 -0.82
CA ARG A 128 -14.64 -15.87 0.09
C ARG A 128 -14.83 -17.22 -0.63
N GLU A 129 -15.42 -17.21 -1.81
CA GLU A 129 -15.59 -18.40 -2.65
C GLU A 129 -14.40 -18.60 -3.60
N CYS A 130 -13.50 -17.63 -3.67
CA CYS A 130 -12.36 -17.62 -4.59
C CYS A 130 -11.02 -17.94 -3.89
N VAL A 131 -11.01 -18.02 -2.55
CA VAL A 131 -9.81 -18.32 -1.76
C VAL A 131 -9.93 -19.69 -1.11
N LEU A 132 -8.80 -20.41 -1.02
CA LEU A 132 -8.78 -21.77 -0.46
C LEU A 132 -9.08 -21.79 1.05
N PHE A 133 -8.66 -20.76 1.79
CA PHE A 133 -8.82 -20.66 3.24
C PHE A 133 -9.40 -19.28 3.61
N PRO A 134 -10.72 -19.06 3.38
CA PRO A 134 -11.33 -17.78 3.71
C PRO A 134 -11.34 -17.57 5.24
N LEU A 135 -11.11 -16.33 5.65
CA LEU A 135 -11.30 -15.95 7.04
C LEU A 135 -12.77 -16.11 7.42
N VAL A 136 -13.05 -16.99 8.37
CA VAL A 136 -14.38 -17.23 8.94
C VAL A 136 -14.43 -16.65 10.36
N ARG A 137 -15.61 -16.19 10.79
CA ARG A 137 -15.80 -15.79 12.18
C ARG A 137 -15.79 -17.05 13.07
N PRO A 138 -15.10 -17.02 14.20
CA PRO A 138 -15.29 -18.05 15.23
C PRO A 138 -16.76 -18.14 15.64
N GLU A 139 -17.27 -19.35 15.81
CA GLU A 139 -18.61 -19.56 16.37
C GLU A 139 -18.68 -18.99 17.79
N GLY A 140 -19.80 -18.36 18.14
CA GLY A 140 -20.05 -17.80 19.47
C GLY A 140 -19.62 -16.34 19.69
N LEU A 141 -19.04 -15.67 18.70
CA LEU A 141 -18.87 -14.21 18.76
C LEU A 141 -20.08 -13.51 18.13
N GLU A 142 -20.95 -12.98 19.00
CA GLU A 142 -22.02 -12.10 18.52
C GLU A 142 -21.44 -10.88 17.78
N PRO A 143 -22.08 -10.44 16.68
CA PRO A 143 -21.65 -9.22 16.01
C PRO A 143 -21.78 -8.05 16.98
N LYS A 144 -20.70 -7.29 17.18
CA LYS A 144 -20.81 -6.02 17.91
C LYS A 144 -21.93 -5.19 17.27
N PRO A 145 -22.83 -4.59 18.07
CA PRO A 145 -23.88 -3.72 17.55
C PRO A 145 -23.22 -2.64 16.68
N LYS A 146 -23.79 -2.40 15.51
CA LYS A 146 -23.33 -1.33 14.62
C LYS A 146 -23.48 -0.02 15.39
N ASP A 147 -22.39 0.70 15.51
CA ASP A 147 -22.39 2.05 16.07
C ASP A 147 -23.20 2.95 15.12
N GLU A 148 -24.46 3.20 15.46
CA GLU A 148 -25.39 4.02 14.67
C GLU A 148 -25.07 5.53 14.77
N SER A 149 -24.04 5.90 15.54
CA SER A 149 -23.62 7.30 15.71
C SER A 149 -22.80 7.87 14.55
N LYS A 150 -22.57 7.08 13.48
CA LYS A 150 -21.81 7.49 12.28
C LYS A 150 -22.70 7.57 11.03
N LYS A 151 -23.85 8.19 11.18
CA LYS A 151 -24.61 8.70 10.01
C LYS A 151 -24.33 10.17 9.79
#